data_edab51d6a7886c87dee74e19cc09fd35
#
_entry.id   edab51d6a7886c87dee74e19cc09fd35
#
_cell.length_a   1.000
_cell.length_b   1.000
_cell.length_c   1.000
_cell.angle_alpha   90.00
_cell.angle_beta   90.00
_cell.angle_gamma   90.00
#
_symmetry.space_group_name_H-M   'P 1'
#
loop_
_entity.id
_entity.type
_entity.pdbx_description
1 polymer ?
#
loop_
_entity_poly.entity_id
_entity_poly.type
_entity_poly.pdbx_seq_one_letter_code
_entity_poly.pdbx_strand_id
1 'polypeptide(L)'
;MKKIAVITMGVRLNQEKGYTRFRYICEFLSDAGYEVDLITTTFQHWEKEQRDLEKIKADDYKFGLKFIYEPGYKKNIDLQRIRSHRIAAKNLTALLEKEGDY
;
A
#
# COMPACT_ATOMS: atom_id res chain seq x y z
N MET A 1 -22.15 7.15 1.71
CA MET A 1 -21.31 5.99 1.36
C MET A 1 -20.17 5.87 2.37
N LYS A 2 -19.95 4.68 2.87
CA LYS A 2 -18.89 4.44 3.84
C LYS A 2 -17.53 4.33 3.15
N LYS A 3 -16.53 5.01 3.69
CA LYS A 3 -15.17 4.99 3.17
C LYS A 3 -14.31 4.01 3.98
N ILE A 4 -13.59 3.14 3.30
CA ILE A 4 -12.79 2.08 3.90
C ILE A 4 -11.33 2.22 3.44
N ALA A 5 -10.41 2.18 4.40
CA ALA A 5 -8.98 2.09 4.10
C ALA A 5 -8.50 0.65 4.32
N VAL A 6 -7.88 0.06 3.31
CA VAL A 6 -7.19 -1.22 3.43
C VAL A 6 -5.70 -0.94 3.42
N ILE A 7 -5.03 -1.24 4.52
CA ILE A 7 -3.64 -0.88 4.74
C ILE A 7 -2.79 -2.15 4.76
N THR A 8 -1.83 -2.24 3.87
CA THR A 8 -0.92 -3.38 3.84
C THR A 8 0.43 -2.98 3.23
N MET A 9 1.50 -3.58 3.73
CA MET A 9 2.84 -3.41 3.17
C MET A 9 3.16 -4.52 2.17
N GLY A 10 2.37 -5.58 2.14
CA GLY A 10 2.65 -6.77 1.35
C GLY A 10 1.61 -7.03 0.26
N VAL A 11 1.44 -6.10 -0.69
CA VAL A 11 0.52 -6.29 -1.79
C VAL A 11 1.27 -6.33 -3.13
N ARG A 12 0.79 -7.20 -4.01
CA ARG A 12 1.26 -7.25 -5.39
C ARG A 12 0.41 -6.31 -6.24
N LEU A 13 1.08 -5.44 -6.98
CA LEU A 13 0.46 -4.56 -7.97
C LEU A 13 1.04 -4.85 -9.35
N ASN A 14 0.18 -4.90 -10.37
CA ASN A 14 0.58 -5.17 -11.76
C ASN A 14 1.39 -6.45 -11.89
N GLN A 15 2.63 -6.35 -12.38
CA GLN A 15 3.54 -7.47 -12.65
C GLN A 15 4.45 -7.81 -11.48
N GLU A 16 4.26 -7.17 -10.33
CA GLU A 16 5.09 -7.40 -9.15
C GLU A 16 4.86 -8.80 -8.59
N LYS A 17 5.82 -9.27 -7.80
CA LYS A 17 5.70 -10.52 -7.04
C LYS A 17 4.98 -10.25 -5.73
N GLY A 18 4.36 -11.28 -5.15
CA GLY A 18 3.73 -11.20 -3.84
C GLY A 18 2.28 -11.62 -3.84
N TYR A 19 1.58 -11.26 -2.78
CA TYR A 19 0.19 -11.66 -2.59
C TYR A 19 -0.78 -10.69 -3.24
N THR A 20 -1.84 -11.24 -3.85
CA THR A 20 -2.92 -10.47 -4.46
C THR A 20 -4.17 -10.37 -3.58
N ARG A 21 -4.17 -11.03 -2.43
CA ARG A 21 -5.33 -11.12 -1.52
C ARG A 21 -5.94 -9.76 -1.19
N PHE A 22 -5.11 -8.78 -0.83
CA PHE A 22 -5.59 -7.46 -0.44
C PHE A 22 -6.19 -6.70 -1.61
N ARG A 23 -5.66 -6.90 -2.80
CA ARG A 23 -6.21 -6.32 -4.03
C ARG A 23 -7.61 -6.87 -4.30
N TYR A 24 -7.81 -8.17 -4.17
CA TYR A 24 -9.13 -8.78 -4.35
C TYR A 24 -10.13 -8.33 -3.29
N ILE A 25 -9.69 -8.14 -2.06
CA ILE A 25 -10.54 -7.60 -0.99
C ILE A 25 -11.01 -6.18 -1.36
N CYS A 26 -10.11 -5.34 -1.85
CA CYS A 26 -10.46 -3.99 -2.29
C CYS A 26 -11.46 -4.01 -3.45
N GLU A 27 -11.26 -4.88 -4.43
CA GLU A 27 -12.17 -5.03 -5.56
C GLU A 27 -13.56 -5.49 -5.10
N PHE A 28 -13.61 -6.47 -4.20
CA PHE A 28 -14.86 -6.99 -3.65
C PHE A 28 -15.63 -5.89 -2.92
N LEU A 29 -14.97 -5.15 -2.05
CA LEU A 29 -15.61 -4.07 -1.30
C LEU A 29 -16.06 -2.93 -2.21
N SER A 30 -15.28 -2.61 -3.22
CA SER A 30 -15.64 -1.58 -4.20
C SER A 30 -16.88 -1.99 -4.99
N ASP A 31 -16.95 -3.25 -5.41
CA ASP A 31 -18.11 -3.78 -6.12
C ASP A 31 -19.36 -3.83 -5.23
N ALA A 32 -19.19 -3.92 -3.92
CA ALA A 32 -20.29 -3.89 -2.95
C ALA A 32 -20.82 -2.46 -2.68
N GLY A 33 -20.21 -1.44 -3.28
CA GLY A 33 -20.68 -0.06 -3.16
C GLY A 33 -19.95 0.80 -2.16
N TYR A 34 -18.87 0.30 -1.57
CA TYR A 34 -18.03 1.10 -0.66
C TYR A 34 -16.99 1.90 -1.43
N GLU A 35 -16.64 3.07 -0.90
CA GLU A 35 -15.48 3.81 -1.37
C GLU A 35 -14.24 3.25 -0.68
N VAL A 36 -13.30 2.69 -1.44
CA VAL A 36 -12.17 1.96 -0.90
C VAL A 36 -10.86 2.57 -1.37
N ASP A 37 -9.94 2.80 -0.43
CA ASP A 37 -8.56 3.16 -0.73
C ASP A 37 -7.64 2.05 -0.24
N LEU A 38 -6.76 1.57 -1.12
CA LEU A 38 -5.66 0.69 -0.76
C LEU A 38 -4.44 1.54 -0.47
N ILE A 39 -3.94 1.46 0.76
CA ILE A 39 -2.78 2.22 1.22
C ILE A 39 -1.63 1.25 1.41
N THR A 40 -0.54 1.46 0.70
CA THR A 40 0.65 0.63 0.77
C THR A 40 1.90 1.50 0.73
N THR A 41 3.07 0.88 0.78
CA THR A 41 4.32 1.63 0.77
C THR A 41 4.94 1.67 -0.62
N THR A 42 5.88 2.59 -0.82
CA THR A 42 6.65 2.70 -2.06
C THR A 42 7.67 1.57 -2.21
N PHE A 43 7.93 0.81 -1.15
CA PHE A 43 8.92 -0.27 -1.16
C PHE A 43 8.26 -1.63 -1.42
N GLN A 44 8.74 -2.35 -2.44
CA GLN A 44 8.24 -3.69 -2.79
C GLN A 44 9.00 -4.74 -1.96
N HIS A 45 8.30 -5.33 -1.00
CA HIS A 45 8.89 -6.24 -0.01
C HIS A 45 9.56 -7.48 -0.63
N TRP A 46 8.89 -8.14 -1.58
CA TRP A 46 9.39 -9.39 -2.17
C TRP A 46 10.61 -9.18 -3.07
N GLU A 47 10.65 -8.06 -3.77
CA GLU A 47 11.76 -7.71 -4.66
C GLU A 47 12.80 -6.85 -3.96
N LYS A 48 12.47 -6.31 -2.78
CA LYS A 48 13.32 -5.43 -1.96
C LYS A 48 13.87 -4.24 -2.73
N GLU A 49 12.98 -3.60 -3.48
CA GLU A 49 13.31 -2.40 -4.24
C GLU A 49 12.13 -1.43 -4.24
N GLN A 50 12.39 -0.18 -4.57
CA GLN A 50 11.35 0.82 -4.69
C GLN A 50 10.45 0.52 -5.89
N ARG A 51 9.14 0.71 -5.73
CA ARG A 51 8.20 0.54 -6.83
C ARG A 51 8.40 1.61 -7.89
N ASP A 52 8.19 1.24 -9.15
CA ASP A 52 8.12 2.21 -10.22
C ASP A 52 6.68 2.74 -10.31
N LEU A 53 6.43 3.86 -9.63
CA LEU A 53 5.09 4.43 -9.53
C LEU A 53 4.56 4.92 -10.89
N GLU A 54 5.45 5.22 -11.82
CA GLU A 54 5.06 5.66 -13.16
C GLU A 54 4.39 4.54 -13.97
N LYS A 55 4.74 3.29 -13.66
CA LYS A 55 4.15 2.11 -14.31
C LYS A 55 2.84 1.67 -13.68
N ILE A 56 2.50 2.21 -12.52
CA ILE A 56 1.27 1.87 -11.81
C ILE A 56 0.23 2.92 -12.13
N LYS A 57 -0.81 2.52 -12.86
CA LYS A 57 -1.89 3.42 -13.28
C LYS A 57 -3.09 3.24 -12.37
N ALA A 58 -3.49 4.30 -11.68
CA ALA A 58 -4.66 4.26 -10.79
C ALA A 58 -5.94 3.87 -11.53
N ASP A 59 -6.05 4.23 -12.80
CA ASP A 59 -7.23 3.94 -13.62
C ASP A 59 -7.43 2.44 -13.89
N ASP A 60 -6.39 1.63 -13.69
CA ASP A 60 -6.47 0.18 -13.86
C ASP A 60 -7.16 -0.51 -12.68
N TYR A 61 -7.50 0.23 -11.63
CA TYR A 61 -8.08 -0.32 -10.41
C TYR A 61 -9.43 0.32 -10.09
N LYS A 62 -10.35 -0.47 -9.53
CA LYS A 62 -11.68 -0.01 -9.11
C LYS A 62 -11.67 0.79 -7.81
N PHE A 63 -10.55 0.79 -7.13
CA PHE A 63 -10.36 1.43 -5.83
C PHE A 63 -9.23 2.44 -5.92
N GLY A 64 -9.15 3.35 -4.94
CA GLY A 64 -8.06 4.32 -4.86
C GLY A 64 -6.76 3.67 -4.43
N LEU A 65 -5.64 4.18 -4.95
CA LEU A 65 -4.30 3.76 -4.56
C LEU A 65 -3.59 4.92 -3.90
N LYS A 66 -3.05 4.68 -2.70
CA LYS A 66 -2.25 5.66 -1.98
C LYS A 66 -0.96 5.02 -1.52
N PHE A 67 0.14 5.74 -1.67
CA PHE A 67 1.47 5.25 -1.31
C PHE A 67 2.06 6.11 -0.22
N ILE A 68 2.65 5.44 0.78
CA ILE A 68 3.44 6.10 1.81
C ILE A 68 4.90 5.72 1.60
N TYR A 69 5.80 6.68 1.81
CA TYR A 69 7.22 6.42 1.59
C TYR A 69 7.77 5.47 2.65
N GLU A 70 8.51 4.49 2.17
CA GLU A 70 9.29 3.57 2.99
C GLU A 70 10.67 3.41 2.34
N PRO A 71 11.79 3.67 3.08
CA PRO A 71 13.12 3.59 2.50
C PRO A 71 13.56 2.19 2.09
N GLY A 72 13.02 1.17 2.77
CA GLY A 72 13.32 -0.21 2.42
C GLY A 72 14.50 -0.80 3.17
N TYR A 73 14.78 -2.06 2.87
CA TYR A 73 15.82 -2.86 3.51
C TYR A 73 16.29 -3.96 2.56
N LYS A 74 17.50 -4.48 2.80
CA LYS A 74 18.08 -5.53 1.96
C LYS A 74 17.86 -6.93 2.50
N LYS A 75 17.75 -7.07 3.82
CA LYS A 75 17.58 -8.37 4.49
C LYS A 75 16.32 -8.37 5.34
N ASN A 76 15.66 -9.53 5.47
CA ASN A 76 14.47 -9.67 6.29
C ASN A 76 14.72 -9.48 7.79
N ILE A 77 15.94 -9.77 8.24
CA ILE A 77 16.34 -9.56 9.65
C ILE A 77 17.48 -8.56 9.64
N ASP A 78 17.16 -7.29 9.87
CA ASP A 78 18.13 -6.21 9.82
C ASP A 78 17.58 -4.99 10.58
N LEU A 79 18.46 -4.17 11.12
CA LEU A 79 18.10 -2.89 11.72
C LEU A 79 17.48 -1.95 10.67
N GLN A 80 17.90 -2.06 9.42
CA GLN A 80 17.30 -1.30 8.32
C GLN A 80 15.81 -1.59 8.16
N ARG A 81 15.39 -2.84 8.37
CA ARG A 81 13.98 -3.21 8.31
C ARG A 81 13.18 -2.52 9.40
N ILE A 82 13.69 -2.51 10.63
CA ILE A 82 13.05 -1.82 11.75
C ILE A 82 12.91 -0.33 11.46
N ARG A 83 13.99 0.29 11.00
CA ARG A 83 13.98 1.71 10.64
C ARG A 83 12.98 2.00 9.51
N SER A 84 12.98 1.17 8.47
CA SER A 84 12.08 1.32 7.34
C SER A 84 10.62 1.26 7.79
N HIS A 85 10.25 0.28 8.61
CA HIS A 85 8.90 0.13 9.11
C HIS A 85 8.48 1.28 10.02
N ARG A 86 9.39 1.81 10.83
CA ARG A 86 9.09 2.96 11.69
C ARG A 86 8.82 4.22 10.88
N ILE A 87 9.59 4.44 9.82
CA ILE A 87 9.38 5.57 8.90
C ILE A 87 8.05 5.42 8.17
N ALA A 88 7.75 4.22 7.67
CA ALA A 88 6.47 3.93 7.03
C ALA A 88 5.30 4.17 7.98
N ALA A 89 5.39 3.72 9.23
CA ALA A 89 4.33 3.92 10.23
C ALA A 89 4.11 5.41 10.53
N LYS A 90 5.18 6.19 10.61
CA LYS A 90 5.07 7.63 10.81
C LYS A 90 4.39 8.30 9.63
N ASN A 91 4.76 7.92 8.41
CA ASN A 91 4.16 8.47 7.20
C ASN A 91 2.69 8.05 7.06
N LEU A 92 2.37 6.82 7.46
CA LEU A 92 0.98 6.35 7.48
C LEU A 92 0.14 7.16 8.47
N THR A 93 0.64 7.42 9.66
CA THR A 93 -0.04 8.24 10.66
C THR A 93 -0.34 9.63 10.10
N ALA A 94 0.65 10.26 9.47
CA ALA A 94 0.48 11.56 8.85
C ALA A 94 -0.58 11.55 7.74
N LEU A 95 -0.60 10.50 6.91
CA LEU A 95 -1.60 10.35 5.87
C LEU A 95 -3.00 10.21 6.45
N LEU A 96 -3.18 9.38 7.47
CA LEU A 96 -4.48 9.16 8.09
C LEU A 96 -5.01 10.41 8.80
N GLU A 97 -4.13 11.19 9.41
CA GLU A 97 -4.52 12.47 10.02
C GLU A 97 -4.98 13.47 8.96
N LYS A 98 -4.33 13.48 7.80
CA LYS A 98 -4.68 14.37 6.69
C LYS A 98 -5.99 13.96 6.03
N GLU A 99 -6.19 12.67 5.82
CA GLU A 99 -7.34 12.14 5.06
C GLU A 99 -8.57 11.86 5.93
N GLY A 100 -8.39 11.54 7.17
CA GLY A 100 -9.33 11.51 8.31
C GLY A 100 -10.73 10.93 8.19
N ASP A 101 -11.18 10.49 7.04
CA ASP A 101 -12.59 10.16 6.77
C ASP A 101 -12.94 8.68 6.94
N TYR A 102 -11.97 7.87 7.24
CA TYR A 102 -12.18 6.41 7.30
C TYR A 102 -12.96 5.96 8.52
#